data_7783fc8c453b60bae14446ca5ad2739a
#
_entry.id   7783fc8c453b60bae14446ca5ad2739a
#
_cell.length_a   1.000
_cell.length_b   1.000
_cell.length_c   1.000
_cell.angle_alpha   90.00
_cell.angle_beta   90.00
_cell.angle_gamma   90.00
#
_symmetry.space_group_name_H-M   'P 1'
#
loop_
_entity.id
_entity.type
_entity.pdbx_description
1 polymer ?
#
loop_
_entity_poly.entity_id
_entity_poly.type
_entity_poly.pdbx_seq_one_letter_code
_entity_poly.pdbx_strand_id
1 'polypeptide(L)'
;TRRSSDLAMICVGAPMFAASMGVPKYAAQVHPKTILRIGYILLAVSVIPMAFSLQEHGVSIGMYIGLIIAGIGQGMLSAQASNVVALAVNERDAQQSGGIQATARNVGQAIGVAVLGMVMIFTINANLGSSMEKDALLSASLVQQEEAKNVSFMSDEAFISSLSDLTMKPQEQQELVRLNAQARMHSTQYALYVLGILSLVCIFSTGGITVTKKEQA
;
A
#
# COMPACT_ATOMS: atom_id res chain seq x y z
N THR A 1 -11.64 -16.99 5.74
CA THR A 1 -11.45 -15.63 5.21
C THR A 1 -11.48 -14.54 6.28
N ARG A 2 -12.45 -14.49 7.21
CA ARG A 2 -12.47 -13.49 8.31
C ARG A 2 -11.22 -13.59 9.20
N ARG A 3 -10.84 -14.80 9.60
CA ARG A 3 -9.71 -15.05 10.50
C ARG A 3 -8.35 -14.60 9.94
N SER A 4 -8.16 -14.68 8.63
CA SER A 4 -6.91 -14.23 7.98
C SER A 4 -6.82 -12.70 7.88
N SER A 5 -7.94 -12.00 7.68
CA SER A 5 -7.97 -10.53 7.68
C SER A 5 -7.74 -9.95 9.08
N ASP A 6 -8.31 -10.58 10.13
CA ASP A 6 -8.11 -10.17 11.51
C ASP A 6 -6.64 -10.34 11.93
N LEU A 7 -6.01 -11.46 11.55
CA LEU A 7 -4.58 -11.69 11.79
C LEU A 7 -3.72 -10.66 11.06
N ALA A 8 -4.03 -10.31 9.82
CA ALA A 8 -3.30 -9.30 9.07
C ALA A 8 -3.37 -7.92 9.75
N MET A 9 -4.55 -7.52 10.23
CA MET A 9 -4.72 -6.27 10.98
C MET A 9 -3.90 -6.25 12.27
N ILE A 10 -3.86 -7.36 13.01
CA ILE A 10 -3.05 -7.48 14.23
C ILE A 10 -1.55 -7.42 13.89
N CYS A 11 -1.11 -8.07 12.80
CA CYS A 11 0.27 -8.06 12.37
C CYS A 11 0.78 -6.67 11.97
N VAL A 12 -0.08 -5.76 11.55
CA VAL A 12 0.28 -4.36 11.32
C VAL A 12 0.11 -3.51 12.57
N GLY A 13 -1.04 -3.65 13.23
CA GLY A 13 -1.44 -2.76 14.33
C GLY A 13 -0.60 -2.93 15.59
N ALA A 14 -0.31 -4.16 16.00
CA ALA A 14 0.46 -4.40 17.23
C ALA A 14 1.92 -3.91 17.11
N PRO A 15 2.68 -4.21 16.04
CA PRO A 15 4.02 -3.65 15.85
C PRO A 15 4.03 -2.14 15.66
N MET A 16 3.02 -1.58 14.97
CA MET A 16 2.87 -0.14 14.82
C MET A 16 2.70 0.55 16.18
N PHE A 17 1.83 0.00 17.04
CA PHE A 17 1.62 0.53 18.38
C PHE A 17 2.88 0.42 19.24
N ALA A 18 3.53 -0.75 19.26
CA ALA A 18 4.77 -0.97 20.00
C ALA A 18 5.90 -0.02 19.55
N ALA A 19 6.07 0.17 18.24
CA ALA A 19 7.05 1.08 17.69
C ALA A 19 6.74 2.55 18.05
N SER A 20 5.49 2.96 17.97
CA SER A 20 5.09 4.34 18.31
C SER A 20 5.33 4.67 19.79
N MET A 21 5.16 3.71 20.70
CA MET A 21 5.49 3.89 22.12
C MET A 21 7.00 3.83 22.40
N GLY A 22 7.75 3.07 21.60
CA GLY A 22 9.21 2.93 21.77
C GLY A 22 9.97 4.17 21.30
N VAL A 23 9.57 4.77 20.19
CA VAL A 23 10.27 5.89 19.56
C VAL A 23 10.53 7.07 20.51
N PRO A 24 9.58 7.55 21.32
CA PRO A 24 9.84 8.67 22.23
C PRO A 24 10.97 8.42 23.22
N LYS A 25 11.17 7.16 23.65
CA LYS A 25 12.24 6.79 24.59
C LYS A 25 13.64 6.92 23.96
N TYR A 26 13.77 6.64 22.68
CA TYR A 26 15.02 6.72 21.94
C TYR A 26 15.20 8.07 21.22
N ALA A 27 14.12 8.82 21.01
CA ALA A 27 14.14 10.13 20.34
C ALA A 27 15.01 11.18 21.06
N ALA A 28 15.23 11.03 22.38
CA ALA A 28 16.12 11.88 23.13
C ALA A 28 17.61 11.68 22.77
N GLN A 29 17.97 10.49 22.31
CA GLN A 29 19.36 10.10 22.02
C GLN A 29 19.68 10.13 20.52
N VAL A 30 18.68 9.94 19.65
CA VAL A 30 18.84 9.79 18.20
C VAL A 30 18.24 10.99 17.47
N HIS A 31 18.97 11.50 16.48
CA HIS A 31 18.51 12.65 15.71
C HIS A 31 17.19 12.33 14.98
N PRO A 32 16.16 13.22 15.01
CA PRO A 32 14.85 13.00 14.39
C PRO A 32 14.90 12.52 12.93
N LYS A 33 15.83 13.07 12.14
CA LYS A 33 16.05 12.66 10.74
C LYS A 33 16.40 11.20 10.58
N THR A 34 17.22 10.66 11.51
CA THR A 34 17.65 9.26 11.44
C THR A 34 16.48 8.32 11.68
N ILE A 35 15.62 8.64 12.64
CA ILE A 35 14.42 7.84 12.94
C ILE A 35 13.47 7.83 11.75
N LEU A 36 13.23 9.00 11.11
CA LEU A 36 12.40 9.09 9.91
C LEU A 36 12.99 8.27 8.76
N ARG A 37 14.30 8.36 8.52
CA ARG A 37 14.98 7.57 7.47
C ARG A 37 14.84 6.08 7.71
N ILE A 38 15.06 5.62 8.93
CA ILE A 38 14.88 4.20 9.29
C ILE A 38 13.43 3.77 9.04
N GLY A 39 12.45 4.58 9.42
CA GLY A 39 11.04 4.30 9.17
C GLY A 39 10.72 4.13 7.67
N TYR A 40 11.22 5.02 6.81
CA TYR A 40 11.04 4.90 5.36
C TYR A 40 11.79 3.70 4.76
N ILE A 41 13.00 3.39 5.25
CA ILE A 41 13.75 2.19 4.83
C ILE A 41 12.98 0.93 5.20
N LEU A 42 12.43 0.86 6.41
CA LEU A 42 11.61 -0.29 6.83
C LEU A 42 10.37 -0.45 5.94
N LEU A 43 9.70 0.66 5.58
CA LEU A 43 8.58 0.60 4.65
C LEU A 43 9.01 0.11 3.26
N ALA A 44 10.14 0.57 2.74
CA ALA A 44 10.66 0.11 1.45
C ALA A 44 11.04 -1.38 1.49
N VAL A 45 11.70 -1.83 2.56
CA VAL A 45 12.12 -3.24 2.74
C VAL A 45 10.90 -4.16 2.94
N SER A 46 9.84 -3.69 3.59
CA SER A 46 8.62 -4.49 3.82
C SER A 46 7.93 -4.94 2.53
N VAL A 47 8.11 -4.20 1.43
CA VAL A 47 7.56 -4.53 0.11
C VAL A 47 8.15 -5.84 -0.42
N ILE A 48 9.41 -6.14 -0.12
CA ILE A 48 10.12 -7.31 -0.67
C ILE A 48 9.42 -8.62 -0.27
N PRO A 49 9.27 -8.97 1.02
CA PRO A 49 8.61 -10.20 1.40
C PRO A 49 7.13 -10.24 1.00
N MET A 50 6.44 -9.08 0.94
CA MET A 50 5.06 -9.00 0.48
C MET A 50 4.95 -9.32 -1.01
N ALA A 51 5.81 -8.77 -1.86
CA ALA A 51 5.79 -8.99 -3.29
C ALA A 51 6.13 -10.46 -3.65
N PHE A 52 7.08 -11.08 -2.95
CA PHE A 52 7.38 -12.51 -3.13
C PHE A 52 6.22 -13.41 -2.69
N SER A 53 5.54 -13.06 -1.60
CA SER A 53 4.39 -13.81 -1.10
C SER A 53 3.21 -13.85 -2.05
N LEU A 54 3.03 -12.83 -2.88
CA LEU A 54 1.96 -12.77 -3.87
C LEU A 54 2.19 -13.72 -5.06
N GLN A 55 3.39 -14.25 -5.25
CA GLN A 55 3.68 -15.23 -6.31
C GLN A 55 3.27 -16.64 -5.92
N GLU A 56 3.11 -16.93 -4.64
CA GLU A 56 2.69 -18.23 -4.13
C GLU A 56 1.17 -18.24 -3.92
N HIS A 57 0.52 -19.31 -4.33
CA HIS A 57 -0.92 -19.48 -4.18
C HIS A 57 -1.27 -19.68 -2.70
N GLY A 58 -1.60 -18.60 -2.00
CA GLY A 58 -2.02 -18.64 -0.60
C GLY A 58 -1.45 -17.53 0.26
N VAL A 59 -1.90 -17.45 1.52
CA VAL A 59 -1.36 -16.51 2.51
C VAL A 59 -0.03 -17.05 3.02
N SER A 60 1.05 -16.58 2.44
CA SER A 60 2.41 -17.00 2.79
C SER A 60 2.90 -16.29 4.06
N ILE A 61 3.81 -16.94 4.80
CA ILE A 61 4.50 -16.37 5.98
C ILE A 61 5.19 -15.04 5.63
N GLY A 62 5.72 -14.91 4.42
CA GLY A 62 6.34 -13.67 3.94
C GLY A 62 5.41 -12.46 3.95
N MET A 63 4.10 -12.65 3.70
CA MET A 63 3.10 -11.59 3.80
C MET A 63 3.02 -11.04 5.23
N TYR A 64 2.96 -11.91 6.23
CA TYR A 64 2.90 -11.48 7.64
C TYR A 64 4.21 -10.81 8.09
N ILE A 65 5.36 -11.31 7.66
CA ILE A 65 6.66 -10.68 7.93
C ILE A 65 6.69 -9.26 7.33
N GLY A 66 6.25 -9.10 6.09
CA GLY A 66 6.17 -7.79 5.45
C GLY A 66 5.24 -6.83 6.20
N LEU A 67 4.06 -7.30 6.63
CA LEU A 67 3.10 -6.50 7.41
C LEU A 67 3.67 -6.07 8.77
N ILE A 68 4.42 -6.92 9.46
CA ILE A 68 5.08 -6.60 10.73
C ILE A 68 6.13 -5.51 10.50
N ILE A 69 6.99 -5.66 9.50
CA ILE A 69 8.02 -4.68 9.16
C ILE A 69 7.39 -3.33 8.78
N ALA A 70 6.32 -3.36 7.96
CA ALA A 70 5.57 -2.17 7.57
C ALA A 70 4.94 -1.47 8.80
N GLY A 71 4.36 -2.25 9.73
CA GLY A 71 3.79 -1.73 10.97
C GLY A 71 4.82 -1.01 11.83
N ILE A 72 6.02 -1.59 11.99
CA ILE A 72 7.12 -0.94 12.72
C ILE A 72 7.52 0.38 12.05
N GLY A 73 7.76 0.37 10.73
CA GLY A 73 8.10 1.56 9.96
C GLY A 73 7.06 2.67 10.09
N GLN A 74 5.78 2.32 9.91
CA GLN A 74 4.66 3.25 10.05
C GLN A 74 4.52 3.83 11.45
N GLY A 75 4.71 3.01 12.49
CA GLY A 75 4.70 3.45 13.89
C GLY A 75 5.81 4.46 14.19
N MET A 76 7.03 4.18 13.70
CA MET A 76 8.17 5.09 13.84
C MET A 76 7.91 6.44 13.14
N LEU A 77 7.41 6.42 11.91
CA LEU A 77 7.10 7.63 11.15
C LEU A 77 6.02 8.47 11.82
N SER A 78 4.93 7.83 12.27
CA SER A 78 3.82 8.52 12.91
C SER A 78 4.25 9.21 14.21
N ALA A 79 4.99 8.51 15.06
CA ALA A 79 5.48 9.06 16.33
C ALA A 79 6.48 10.20 16.10
N GLN A 80 7.40 10.03 15.16
CA GLN A 80 8.44 11.02 14.90
C GLN A 80 7.89 12.25 14.17
N ALA A 81 6.93 12.10 13.26
CA ALA A 81 6.29 13.24 12.62
C ALA A 81 5.60 14.15 13.64
N SER A 82 4.88 13.57 14.59
CA SER A 82 4.24 14.33 15.69
C SER A 82 5.28 15.02 16.59
N ASN A 83 6.39 14.36 16.88
CA ASN A 83 7.49 14.93 17.68
C ASN A 83 8.14 16.12 16.95
N VAL A 84 8.44 16.00 15.66
CA VAL A 84 9.02 17.09 14.85
C VAL A 84 8.11 18.30 14.81
N VAL A 85 6.80 18.11 14.64
CA VAL A 85 5.83 19.20 14.66
C VAL A 85 5.78 19.87 16.04
N ALA A 86 5.75 19.09 17.12
CA ALA A 86 5.73 19.60 18.48
C ALA A 86 6.98 20.45 18.80
N LEU A 87 8.15 20.07 18.28
CA LEU A 87 9.40 20.81 18.46
C LEU A 87 9.49 22.08 17.61
N ALA A 88 8.75 22.14 16.51
CA ALA A 88 8.78 23.27 15.57
C ALA A 88 7.82 24.41 15.95
N VAL A 89 6.87 24.19 16.86
CA VAL A 89 5.78 25.09 17.17
C VAL A 89 5.90 25.60 18.61
N ASN A 90 5.46 26.85 18.83
CA ASN A 90 5.38 27.41 20.19
C ASN A 90 4.18 26.80 20.94
N GLU A 91 4.25 26.79 22.29
CA GLU A 91 3.20 26.22 23.14
C GLU A 91 1.79 26.80 22.87
N ARG A 92 1.72 28.09 22.50
CA ARG A 92 0.45 28.75 22.16
C ARG A 92 -0.21 28.21 20.90
N ASP A 93 0.58 27.73 19.96
CA ASP A 93 0.14 27.25 18.65
C ASP A 93 0.07 25.72 18.57
N ALA A 94 0.43 25.02 19.66
CA ALA A 94 0.51 23.56 19.72
C ALA A 94 -0.84 22.89 19.39
N GLN A 95 -1.95 23.45 19.88
CA GLN A 95 -3.29 22.93 19.62
C GLN A 95 -3.68 23.07 18.14
N GLN A 96 -3.32 24.18 17.51
CA GLN A 96 -3.60 24.45 16.10
C GLN A 96 -2.74 23.61 15.18
N SER A 97 -1.48 23.36 15.56
CA SER A 97 -0.54 22.52 14.80
C SER A 97 -1.01 21.07 14.69
N GLY A 98 -1.64 20.51 15.74
CA GLY A 98 -2.23 19.17 15.73
C GLY A 98 -3.33 19.02 14.67
N GLY A 99 -4.19 20.04 14.53
CA GLY A 99 -5.24 20.07 13.50
C GLY A 99 -4.66 20.11 12.08
N ILE A 100 -3.66 20.96 11.85
CA ILE A 100 -2.96 21.06 10.55
C ILE A 100 -2.28 19.73 10.21
N GLN A 101 -1.60 19.10 11.16
CA GLN A 101 -0.95 17.80 10.96
C GLN A 101 -1.96 16.70 10.61
N ALA A 102 -3.10 16.65 11.33
CA ALA A 102 -4.15 15.69 11.04
C ALA A 102 -4.74 15.88 9.64
N THR A 103 -5.00 17.13 9.25
CA THR A 103 -5.48 17.46 7.91
C THR A 103 -4.49 17.07 6.83
N ALA A 104 -3.21 17.44 6.99
CA ALA A 104 -2.15 17.08 6.05
C ALA A 104 -2.01 15.56 5.90
N ARG A 105 -2.10 14.81 7.00
CA ARG A 105 -2.08 13.35 7.00
C ARG A 105 -3.27 12.78 6.24
N ASN A 106 -4.48 13.26 6.47
CA ASN A 106 -5.69 12.77 5.81
C ASN A 106 -5.66 13.06 4.30
N VAL A 107 -5.22 14.28 3.92
CA VAL A 107 -5.03 14.64 2.50
C VAL A 107 -3.98 13.75 1.86
N GLY A 108 -2.84 13.54 2.52
CA GLY A 108 -1.80 12.63 2.03
C GLY A 108 -2.29 11.19 1.86
N GLN A 109 -3.10 10.68 2.79
CA GLN A 109 -3.71 9.36 2.68
C GLN A 109 -4.69 9.28 1.51
N ALA A 110 -5.54 10.28 1.31
CA ALA A 110 -6.48 10.32 0.20
C ALA A 110 -5.76 10.32 -1.15
N ILE A 111 -4.73 11.15 -1.30
CA ILE A 111 -3.90 11.18 -2.52
C ILE A 111 -3.19 9.84 -2.71
N GLY A 112 -2.62 9.26 -1.64
CA GLY A 112 -1.94 7.98 -1.71
C GLY A 112 -2.85 6.85 -2.20
N VAL A 113 -4.06 6.75 -1.65
CA VAL A 113 -5.06 5.76 -2.07
C VAL A 113 -5.47 5.98 -3.53
N ALA A 114 -5.69 7.23 -3.94
CA ALA A 114 -6.05 7.55 -5.32
C ALA A 114 -4.96 7.16 -6.32
N VAL A 115 -3.69 7.47 -6.01
CA VAL A 115 -2.55 7.10 -6.86
C VAL A 115 -2.40 5.59 -6.97
N LEU A 116 -2.48 4.87 -5.84
CA LEU A 116 -2.40 3.41 -5.85
C LEU A 116 -3.55 2.76 -6.61
N GLY A 117 -4.77 3.27 -6.42
CA GLY A 117 -5.94 2.81 -7.16
C GLY A 117 -5.78 2.99 -8.67
N MET A 118 -5.26 4.15 -9.09
CA MET A 118 -4.97 4.44 -10.51
C MET A 118 -3.90 3.47 -11.06
N VAL A 119 -2.81 3.24 -10.33
CA VAL A 119 -1.77 2.28 -10.73
C VAL A 119 -2.35 0.87 -10.89
N MET A 120 -3.18 0.44 -9.95
CA MET A 120 -3.82 -0.88 -10.00
C MET A 120 -4.74 -1.02 -11.21
N ILE A 121 -5.64 -0.05 -11.45
CA ILE A 121 -6.56 -0.05 -12.60
C ILE A 121 -5.78 -0.04 -13.91
N PHE A 122 -4.78 0.84 -14.04
CA PHE A 122 -3.96 0.92 -15.24
C PHE A 122 -3.25 -0.41 -15.53
N THR A 123 -2.68 -1.03 -14.49
CA THR A 123 -1.94 -2.30 -14.65
C THR A 123 -2.87 -3.46 -14.99
N ILE A 124 -4.08 -3.52 -14.43
CA ILE A 124 -5.09 -4.53 -14.79
C ILE A 124 -5.46 -4.39 -16.26
N ASN A 125 -5.80 -3.18 -16.69
CA ASN A 125 -6.20 -2.93 -18.08
C ASN A 125 -5.08 -3.27 -19.07
N ALA A 126 -3.82 -2.92 -18.75
CA ALA A 126 -2.68 -3.23 -19.59
C ALA A 126 -2.42 -4.74 -19.70
N ASN A 127 -2.53 -5.48 -18.58
CA ASN A 127 -2.33 -6.94 -18.57
C ASN A 127 -3.48 -7.68 -19.26
N LEU A 128 -4.73 -7.27 -19.06
CA LEU A 128 -5.87 -7.88 -19.74
C LEU A 128 -5.81 -7.60 -21.26
N GLY A 129 -5.50 -6.37 -21.66
CA GLY A 129 -5.36 -6.04 -23.07
C GLY A 129 -4.31 -6.89 -23.79
N SER A 130 -3.12 -7.04 -23.17
CA SER A 130 -2.04 -7.84 -23.73
C SER A 130 -2.32 -9.36 -23.72
N SER A 131 -3.14 -9.86 -22.81
CA SER A 131 -3.55 -11.26 -22.73
C SER A 131 -4.64 -11.59 -23.77
N MET A 132 -5.57 -10.67 -23.99
CA MET A 132 -6.61 -10.77 -25.01
C MET A 132 -6.03 -10.72 -26.44
N GLU A 133 -4.95 -9.99 -26.65
CA GLU A 133 -4.30 -9.89 -27.96
C GLU A 133 -3.55 -11.17 -28.36
N LYS A 134 -3.14 -11.96 -27.37
CA LYS A 134 -2.38 -13.23 -27.57
C LYS A 134 -3.28 -14.44 -27.81
N ASP A 135 -4.52 -14.43 -27.34
CA ASP A 135 -5.49 -15.52 -27.50
C ASP A 135 -6.55 -15.17 -28.56
N ALA A 136 -6.30 -15.60 -29.78
CA ALA A 136 -7.21 -15.38 -30.92
C ALA A 136 -8.62 -15.99 -30.71
N LEU A 137 -8.77 -16.96 -29.81
CA LEU A 137 -10.04 -17.59 -29.45
C LEU A 137 -10.91 -16.71 -28.53
N LEU A 138 -10.27 -15.94 -27.66
CA LEU A 138 -10.94 -15.01 -26.75
C LEU A 138 -11.27 -13.67 -27.44
N SER A 139 -10.46 -13.24 -28.40
CA SER A 139 -10.63 -11.95 -29.07
C SER A 139 -11.91 -11.88 -29.89
N ALA A 140 -12.36 -12.96 -30.49
CA ALA A 140 -13.53 -12.97 -31.35
C ALA A 140 -14.88 -12.85 -30.60
N SER A 141 -14.94 -13.39 -29.38
CA SER A 141 -16.17 -13.35 -28.55
C SER A 141 -16.28 -12.10 -27.67
N LEU A 142 -15.13 -11.51 -27.28
CA LEU A 142 -15.08 -10.39 -26.33
C LEU A 142 -14.98 -9.01 -27.02
N VAL A 143 -14.49 -8.94 -28.26
CA VAL A 143 -14.45 -7.68 -29.03
C VAL A 143 -15.84 -7.16 -29.36
N GLN A 144 -16.87 -8.01 -29.37
CA GLN A 144 -18.24 -7.59 -29.55
C GLN A 144 -18.91 -6.99 -28.31
N GLN A 145 -18.31 -7.10 -27.14
CA GLN A 145 -18.85 -6.53 -25.91
C GLN A 145 -17.97 -5.43 -25.39
N GLU A 146 -18.29 -4.18 -25.71
CA GLU A 146 -17.66 -2.98 -25.13
C GLU A 146 -17.70 -2.94 -23.60
N GLU A 147 -18.58 -3.69 -22.96
CA GLU A 147 -18.70 -3.81 -21.51
C GLU A 147 -17.53 -4.54 -20.85
N ALA A 148 -16.83 -5.42 -21.57
CA ALA A 148 -15.61 -6.09 -21.06
C ALA A 148 -14.42 -5.12 -20.91
N LYS A 149 -14.43 -3.95 -21.52
CA LYS A 149 -13.40 -2.90 -21.36
C LYS A 149 -13.45 -2.23 -19.99
N ASN A 150 -14.54 -2.35 -19.25
CA ASN A 150 -14.69 -1.83 -17.90
C ASN A 150 -14.52 -2.93 -16.84
N VAL A 151 -13.58 -3.87 -17.03
CA VAL A 151 -13.20 -4.81 -15.98
C VAL A 151 -12.55 -4.00 -14.85
N SER A 152 -13.44 -3.46 -14.04
CA SER A 152 -13.14 -2.76 -12.82
C SER A 152 -12.59 -3.78 -11.81
N PHE A 153 -11.98 -3.31 -10.76
CA PHE A 153 -11.45 -4.08 -9.64
C PHE A 153 -12.55 -4.89 -8.93
N MET A 154 -13.08 -5.91 -9.62
CA MET A 154 -14.15 -6.78 -9.14
C MET A 154 -13.56 -7.98 -8.39
N SER A 155 -14.24 -8.42 -7.32
CA SER A 155 -13.94 -9.72 -6.70
C SER A 155 -14.25 -10.84 -7.69
N ASP A 156 -13.62 -12.02 -7.52
CA ASP A 156 -13.86 -13.16 -8.39
C ASP A 156 -15.35 -13.57 -8.41
N GLU A 157 -16.06 -13.42 -7.26
CA GLU A 157 -17.49 -13.67 -7.15
C GLU A 157 -18.33 -12.67 -7.94
N ALA A 158 -17.99 -11.38 -7.89
CA ALA A 158 -18.66 -10.34 -8.67
C ALA A 158 -18.39 -10.50 -10.17
N PHE A 159 -17.15 -10.92 -10.53
CA PHE A 159 -16.77 -11.18 -11.90
C PHE A 159 -17.50 -12.40 -12.46
N ILE A 160 -17.58 -13.51 -11.71
CA ILE A 160 -18.34 -14.70 -12.08
C ILE A 160 -19.84 -14.36 -12.25
N SER A 161 -20.41 -13.53 -11.36
CA SER A 161 -21.81 -13.12 -11.49
C SER A 161 -22.06 -12.29 -12.75
N SER A 162 -21.13 -11.43 -13.15
CA SER A 162 -21.22 -10.67 -14.39
C SER A 162 -21.05 -11.53 -15.65
N LEU A 163 -20.32 -12.64 -15.55
CA LEU A 163 -20.17 -13.61 -16.63
C LEU A 163 -21.34 -14.58 -16.74
N SER A 164 -22.14 -14.78 -15.68
CA SER A 164 -23.30 -15.70 -15.69
C SER A 164 -24.40 -15.27 -16.65
N ASP A 165 -24.49 -13.98 -16.97
CA ASP A 165 -25.45 -13.44 -17.94
C ASP A 165 -25.00 -13.63 -19.40
N LEU A 166 -23.76 -14.13 -19.60
CA LEU A 166 -23.19 -14.37 -20.91
C LEU A 166 -23.26 -15.87 -21.27
N THR A 167 -23.72 -16.19 -22.46
CA THR A 167 -23.75 -17.57 -22.99
C THR A 167 -22.35 -18.02 -23.39
N MET A 168 -21.49 -18.28 -22.42
CA MET A 168 -20.09 -18.74 -22.62
C MET A 168 -19.93 -20.22 -22.28
N LYS A 169 -18.95 -20.89 -22.90
CA LYS A 169 -18.59 -22.24 -22.53
C LYS A 169 -17.92 -22.27 -21.14
N PRO A 170 -18.13 -23.31 -20.32
CA PRO A 170 -17.56 -23.41 -18.99
C PRO A 170 -16.03 -23.30 -18.93
N GLN A 171 -15.34 -23.73 -19.99
CA GLN A 171 -13.88 -23.63 -20.12
C GLN A 171 -13.40 -22.21 -20.34
N GLU A 172 -14.14 -21.42 -21.11
CA GLU A 172 -13.85 -19.99 -21.36
C GLU A 172 -14.08 -19.16 -20.10
N GLN A 173 -15.11 -19.47 -19.32
CA GLN A 173 -15.34 -18.81 -18.02
C GLN A 173 -14.21 -19.06 -17.03
N GLN A 174 -13.71 -20.31 -16.91
CA GLN A 174 -12.61 -20.64 -16.01
C GLN A 174 -11.32 -19.94 -16.40
N GLU A 175 -11.02 -19.84 -17.70
CA GLU A 175 -9.82 -19.17 -18.17
C GLU A 175 -9.90 -17.65 -17.93
N LEU A 176 -11.06 -17.02 -18.13
CA LEU A 176 -11.27 -15.61 -17.82
C LEU A 176 -11.13 -15.30 -16.33
N VAL A 177 -11.66 -16.13 -15.44
CA VAL A 177 -11.51 -15.99 -14.00
C VAL A 177 -10.04 -16.10 -13.60
N ARG A 178 -9.31 -17.05 -14.19
CA ARG A 178 -7.87 -17.22 -13.97
C ARG A 178 -7.06 -16.00 -14.43
N LEU A 179 -7.35 -15.49 -15.62
CA LEU A 179 -6.71 -14.29 -16.16
C LEU A 179 -6.97 -13.06 -15.28
N ASN A 180 -8.20 -12.88 -14.82
CA ASN A 180 -8.57 -11.80 -13.90
C ASN A 180 -7.80 -11.92 -12.57
N ALA A 181 -7.73 -13.11 -11.99
CA ALA A 181 -6.97 -13.36 -10.76
C ALA A 181 -5.48 -13.07 -10.94
N GLN A 182 -4.87 -13.49 -12.04
CA GLN A 182 -3.48 -13.19 -12.37
C GLN A 182 -3.25 -11.69 -12.59
N ALA A 183 -4.11 -11.01 -13.34
CA ALA A 183 -4.01 -9.57 -13.57
C ALA A 183 -4.09 -8.79 -12.25
N ARG A 184 -4.99 -9.16 -11.34
CA ARG A 184 -5.10 -8.57 -10.01
C ARG A 184 -3.84 -8.81 -9.15
N MET A 185 -3.27 -10.01 -9.21
CA MET A 185 -2.05 -10.34 -8.48
C MET A 185 -0.88 -9.48 -8.97
N HIS A 186 -0.67 -9.40 -10.28
CA HIS A 186 0.35 -8.54 -10.87
C HIS A 186 0.12 -7.06 -10.56
N SER A 187 -1.11 -6.57 -10.65
CA SER A 187 -1.41 -5.16 -10.33
C SER A 187 -1.10 -4.83 -8.88
N THR A 188 -1.37 -5.73 -7.95
CA THR A 188 -1.03 -5.58 -6.53
C THR A 188 0.48 -5.55 -6.32
N GLN A 189 1.26 -6.39 -7.03
CA GLN A 189 2.73 -6.35 -7.00
C GLN A 189 3.28 -5.01 -7.50
N TYR A 190 2.78 -4.51 -8.63
CA TYR A 190 3.18 -3.21 -9.15
C TYR A 190 2.86 -2.06 -8.18
N ALA A 191 1.67 -2.10 -7.55
CA ALA A 191 1.31 -1.12 -6.53
C ALA A 191 2.27 -1.15 -5.33
N LEU A 192 2.69 -2.35 -4.89
CA LEU A 192 3.69 -2.52 -3.84
C LEU A 192 5.05 -1.95 -4.26
N TYR A 193 5.51 -2.19 -5.49
CA TYR A 193 6.77 -1.61 -5.98
C TYR A 193 6.71 -0.08 -6.03
N VAL A 194 5.59 0.49 -6.48
CA VAL A 194 5.39 1.95 -6.46
C VAL A 194 5.47 2.49 -5.04
N LEU A 195 4.84 1.81 -4.06
CA LEU A 195 4.95 2.17 -2.64
C LEU A 195 6.40 2.12 -2.14
N GLY A 196 7.15 1.08 -2.51
CA GLY A 196 8.56 0.94 -2.15
C GLY A 196 9.40 2.09 -2.71
N ILE A 197 9.23 2.41 -3.99
CA ILE A 197 9.93 3.51 -4.66
C ILE A 197 9.55 4.85 -4.01
N LEU A 198 8.26 5.09 -3.76
CA LEU A 198 7.78 6.31 -3.11
C LEU A 198 8.39 6.47 -1.71
N SER A 199 8.49 5.37 -0.95
CA SER A 199 9.14 5.38 0.37
C SER A 199 10.62 5.75 0.27
N LEU A 200 11.35 5.28 -0.74
CA LEU A 200 12.74 5.65 -1.00
C LEU A 200 12.87 7.13 -1.38
N VAL A 201 11.96 7.64 -2.23
CA VAL A 201 11.93 9.07 -2.60
C VAL A 201 11.68 9.95 -1.37
N CYS A 202 10.81 9.53 -0.44
CA CYS A 202 10.55 10.24 0.80
C CYS A 202 11.79 10.36 1.70
N ILE A 203 12.79 9.46 1.58
CA ILE A 203 14.07 9.58 2.31
C ILE A 203 14.80 10.88 1.93
N PHE A 204 14.78 11.25 0.66
CA PHE A 204 15.41 12.50 0.19
C PHE A 204 14.72 13.73 0.78
N SER A 205 13.38 13.70 0.93
CA SER A 205 12.63 14.79 1.56
C SER A 205 13.04 15.04 3.02
N THR A 206 13.55 14.02 3.72
CA THR A 206 14.02 14.19 5.09
C THR A 206 15.29 15.07 5.20
N GLY A 207 15.98 15.30 4.09
CA GLY A 207 17.18 16.16 4.03
C GLY A 207 16.92 17.61 4.43
N GLY A 208 15.75 18.15 4.06
CA GLY A 208 15.34 19.53 4.31
C GLY A 208 14.86 19.83 5.75
N ILE A 209 14.68 18.81 6.59
CA ILE A 209 14.20 19.00 7.96
C ILE A 209 15.34 19.53 8.81
N THR A 210 15.42 20.84 9.05
CA THR A 210 16.35 21.47 9.99
C THR A 210 15.65 21.61 11.34
N VAL A 211 15.76 20.60 12.20
CA VAL A 211 15.36 20.73 13.61
C VAL A 211 16.57 21.28 14.34
N THR A 212 16.63 22.57 14.54
CA THR A 212 17.54 23.19 15.48
C THR A 212 17.08 22.77 16.88
N LYS A 213 17.93 22.00 17.56
CA LYS A 213 17.77 21.70 18.99
C LYS A 213 17.82 23.05 19.70
N LYS A 214 16.64 23.59 20.09
CA LYS A 214 16.60 24.73 20.99
C LYS A 214 17.28 24.25 22.26
N GLU A 215 18.45 24.81 22.58
CA GLU A 215 19.13 24.58 23.83
C GLU A 215 18.12 24.82 24.96
N GLN A 216 17.94 23.77 25.75
CA GLN A 216 17.21 23.87 27.00
C GLN A 216 18.12 24.71 27.94
N ALA A 217 17.86 26.00 28.03
CA ALA A 217 18.28 26.85 29.11
C ALA A 217 17.23 26.83 30.21
#